data_013f85476e2876d049b8351bf165d311
#
_entry.id   013f85476e2876d049b8351bf165d311
#
_cell.length_a   1.000
_cell.length_b   1.000
_cell.length_c   1.000
_cell.angle_alpha   90.00
_cell.angle_beta   90.00
_cell.angle_gamma   90.00
#
_symmetry.space_group_name_H-M   'P 1'
#
loop_
_entity.id
_entity.type
_entity.pdbx_description
1 polymer ?
#
loop_
_entity_poly.entity_id
_entity_poly.type
_entity_poly.pdbx_seq_one_letter_code
_entity_poly.pdbx_strand_id
1 'polypeptide(L)'
;MNSETLIPQVVVVTDIMKDTPDVKTFRILTPEGKKPFDHMPGQCAMISMPGVGEALFSITSSPTNTEFMEFSIKKCGCVTDWLHAIEPGQQVTVRGPYGNGFPVETELKGKDLLFIAGGIGLAPLRSVINYCRHYRENYGTIDIVYGSRSKDDLVDYQEITDEWCREDGINVYLTIDREQEGWDGHVGFVPNYVKELNPDVSKTVLMCGLSLIHI
;
A
#
# COMPACT_ATOMS: atom_id res chain seq x y z
N MET A 1 -9.08 -21.59 8.23
CA MET A 1 -8.28 -20.56 8.94
C MET A 1 -7.39 -21.30 9.89
N ASN A 2 -6.07 -21.17 9.76
CA ASN A 2 -5.14 -21.86 10.65
C ASN A 2 -5.23 -21.19 12.03
N SER A 3 -5.30 -21.95 13.12
CA SER A 3 -5.43 -21.39 14.49
C SER A 3 -4.26 -20.47 14.87
N GLU A 4 -3.11 -20.62 14.25
CA GLU A 4 -1.92 -19.80 14.46
C GLU A 4 -2.11 -18.34 14.02
N THR A 5 -2.96 -18.06 13.00
CA THR A 5 -3.22 -16.70 12.53
C THR A 5 -4.01 -15.85 13.53
N LEU A 6 -4.60 -16.46 14.55
CA LEU A 6 -5.35 -15.77 15.60
C LEU A 6 -4.49 -15.42 16.83
N ILE A 7 -3.28 -15.97 16.94
CA ILE A 7 -2.40 -15.75 18.07
C ILE A 7 -1.55 -14.51 17.82
N PRO A 8 -1.66 -13.44 18.65
CA PRO A 8 -0.81 -12.27 18.51
C PRO A 8 0.67 -12.62 18.76
N GLN A 9 1.53 -12.15 17.87
CA GLN A 9 2.99 -12.23 18.00
C GLN A 9 3.54 -10.88 18.39
N VAL A 10 4.50 -10.86 19.33
CA VAL A 10 5.23 -9.62 19.65
C VAL A 10 6.19 -9.31 18.50
N VAL A 11 6.18 -8.07 18.07
CA VAL A 11 7.09 -7.54 17.04
C VAL A 11 7.69 -6.23 17.50
N VAL A 12 8.86 -5.91 16.96
CA VAL A 12 9.58 -4.66 17.19
C VAL A 12 9.35 -3.76 15.97
N VAL A 13 8.97 -2.53 16.18
CA VAL A 13 8.99 -1.50 15.14
C VAL A 13 10.44 -1.08 14.96
N THR A 14 11.06 -1.50 13.87
CA THR A 14 12.49 -1.26 13.61
C THR A 14 12.76 0.05 12.91
N ASP A 15 11.79 0.53 12.13
CA ASP A 15 11.92 1.76 11.37
C ASP A 15 10.55 2.45 11.21
N ILE A 16 10.56 3.78 11.13
CA ILE A 16 9.37 4.60 10.92
C ILE A 16 9.70 5.68 9.90
N MET A 17 9.15 5.54 8.71
CA MET A 17 9.29 6.50 7.61
C MET A 17 8.07 7.44 7.60
N LYS A 18 8.33 8.74 7.46
CA LYS A 18 7.27 9.73 7.32
C LYS A 18 7.00 9.95 5.84
N ASP A 19 5.88 9.42 5.35
CA ASP A 19 5.50 9.55 3.93
C ASP A 19 4.79 10.88 3.66
N THR A 20 3.83 11.22 4.51
CA THR A 20 3.02 12.44 4.39
C THR A 20 2.81 13.08 5.76
N PRO A 21 2.17 14.25 5.87
CA PRO A 21 1.85 14.85 7.17
C PRO A 21 1.01 13.94 8.09
N ASP A 22 0.17 13.06 7.51
CA ASP A 22 -0.77 12.21 8.25
C ASP A 22 -0.60 10.69 7.97
N VAL A 23 0.44 10.29 7.21
CA VAL A 23 0.79 8.88 6.96
C VAL A 23 2.24 8.61 7.34
N LYS A 24 2.45 7.52 8.08
CA LYS A 24 3.75 6.94 8.35
C LYS A 24 3.78 5.48 7.93
N THR A 25 4.92 5.03 7.39
CA THR A 25 5.18 3.61 7.13
C THR A 25 6.03 3.03 8.24
N PHE A 26 5.53 1.95 8.84
CA PHE A 26 6.13 1.23 9.97
C PHE A 26 6.70 -0.08 9.47
N ARG A 27 7.99 -0.29 9.69
CA ARG A 27 8.66 -1.56 9.44
C ARG A 27 8.72 -2.36 10.73
N ILE A 28 8.32 -3.62 10.65
CA ILE A 28 8.30 -4.51 11.82
C ILE A 28 9.06 -5.81 11.57
N LEU A 29 9.67 -6.33 12.63
CA LEU A 29 10.33 -7.63 12.70
C LEU A 29 9.95 -8.32 14.02
N THR A 30 10.10 -9.64 14.07
CA THR A 30 10.09 -10.37 15.35
C THR A 30 11.30 -9.95 16.20
N PRO A 31 11.30 -10.22 17.52
CA PRO A 31 12.47 -9.95 18.37
C PRO A 31 13.75 -10.64 17.88
N GLU A 32 13.64 -11.74 17.14
CA GLU A 32 14.76 -12.48 16.52
C GLU A 32 15.22 -11.88 15.19
N GLY A 33 14.65 -10.74 14.77
CA GLY A 33 14.99 -10.05 13.52
C GLY A 33 14.47 -10.70 12.26
N LYS A 34 13.32 -11.40 12.32
CA LYS A 34 12.69 -12.06 11.17
C LYS A 34 11.34 -11.42 10.83
N LYS A 35 10.93 -11.59 9.58
CA LYS A 35 9.56 -11.29 9.14
C LYS A 35 8.56 -12.10 9.98
N PRO A 36 7.47 -11.52 10.48
CA PRO A 36 6.56 -12.20 11.40
C PRO A 36 5.87 -13.44 10.79
N PHE A 37 5.41 -13.32 9.54
CA PHE A 37 4.72 -14.39 8.81
C PHE A 37 4.70 -14.10 7.30
N ASP A 38 4.44 -15.13 6.52
CA ASP A 38 4.21 -14.98 5.08
C ASP A 38 2.78 -14.50 4.80
N HIS A 39 2.60 -13.80 3.70
CA HIS A 39 1.31 -13.28 3.28
C HIS A 39 1.19 -13.26 1.75
N MET A 40 -0.04 -13.12 1.25
CA MET A 40 -0.35 -12.87 -0.15
C MET A 40 -0.47 -11.35 -0.40
N PRO A 41 -0.18 -10.86 -1.63
CA PRO A 41 -0.36 -9.45 -1.95
C PRO A 41 -1.78 -8.98 -1.66
N GLY A 42 -1.92 -7.83 -1.00
CA GLY A 42 -3.22 -7.24 -0.65
C GLY A 42 -3.89 -7.81 0.61
N GLN A 43 -3.25 -8.76 1.31
CA GLN A 43 -3.70 -9.17 2.64
C GLN A 43 -3.42 -8.10 3.69
N CYS A 44 -4.06 -8.24 4.83
CA CYS A 44 -3.97 -7.33 5.98
C CYS A 44 -3.64 -8.09 7.26
N ALA A 45 -3.24 -7.35 8.28
CA ALA A 45 -2.99 -7.87 9.62
C ALA A 45 -3.55 -6.94 10.68
N MET A 46 -3.87 -7.51 11.84
CA MET A 46 -4.31 -6.78 13.00
C MET A 46 -3.07 -6.36 13.81
N ILE A 47 -2.90 -5.07 14.03
CA ILE A 47 -1.90 -4.53 14.94
C ILE A 47 -2.61 -4.13 16.22
N SER A 48 -2.09 -4.55 17.36
CA SER A 48 -2.68 -4.26 18.65
C SER A 48 -1.66 -3.80 19.68
N MET A 49 -2.14 -2.99 20.62
CA MET A 49 -1.39 -2.49 21.76
C MET A 49 -2.25 -2.62 23.01
N PRO A 50 -1.76 -3.34 24.04
CA PRO A 50 -2.46 -3.45 25.32
C PRO A 50 -2.83 -2.09 25.91
N GLY A 51 -4.09 -1.92 26.29
CA GLY A 51 -4.61 -0.69 26.87
C GLY A 51 -4.96 0.44 25.87
N VAL A 52 -4.61 0.28 24.60
CA VAL A 52 -4.95 1.25 23.53
C VAL A 52 -6.03 0.70 22.61
N GLY A 53 -5.88 -0.53 22.17
CA GLY A 53 -6.80 -1.20 21.25
C GLY A 53 -6.11 -1.90 20.10
N GLU A 54 -6.89 -2.28 19.10
CA GLU A 54 -6.41 -2.93 17.88
C GLU A 54 -7.10 -2.37 16.64
N ALA A 55 -6.40 -2.43 15.49
CA ALA A 55 -6.95 -2.07 14.20
C ALA A 55 -6.34 -2.90 13.08
N LEU A 56 -7.12 -3.06 12.01
CA LEU A 56 -6.74 -3.81 10.82
C LEU A 56 -6.04 -2.89 9.82
N PHE A 57 -4.85 -3.30 9.37
CA PHE A 57 -4.06 -2.57 8.40
C PHE A 57 -3.65 -3.46 7.24
N SER A 58 -3.62 -2.90 6.03
CA SER A 58 -3.07 -3.58 4.86
C SER A 58 -1.56 -3.75 5.02
N ILE A 59 -1.06 -4.93 4.65
CA ILE A 59 0.37 -5.18 4.55
C ILE A 59 0.84 -4.53 3.26
N THR A 60 1.71 -3.52 3.36
CA THR A 60 2.14 -2.70 2.21
C THR A 60 3.41 -3.20 1.54
N SER A 61 4.27 -3.90 2.28
CA SER A 61 5.41 -4.60 1.68
C SER A 61 4.94 -5.75 0.80
N SER A 62 5.65 -5.99 -0.31
CA SER A 62 5.41 -7.18 -1.14
C SER A 62 5.78 -8.46 -0.38
N PRO A 63 5.07 -9.58 -0.58
CA PRO A 63 5.48 -10.88 -0.05
C PRO A 63 6.83 -11.36 -0.59
N THR A 64 7.28 -10.83 -1.74
CA THR A 64 8.63 -11.07 -2.30
C THR A 64 9.74 -10.49 -1.43
N ASN A 65 9.42 -9.53 -0.57
CA ASN A 65 10.33 -9.08 0.48
C ASN A 65 10.32 -10.09 1.64
N THR A 66 11.45 -10.75 1.84
CA THR A 66 11.64 -11.76 2.89
C THR A 66 12.25 -11.21 4.17
N GLU A 67 12.73 -9.96 4.14
CA GLU A 67 13.49 -9.38 5.23
C GLU A 67 12.61 -8.75 6.31
N PHE A 68 11.56 -8.03 5.91
CA PHE A 68 10.71 -7.29 6.84
C PHE A 68 9.24 -7.24 6.37
N MET A 69 8.37 -6.72 7.23
CA MET A 69 6.99 -6.42 6.92
C MET A 69 6.71 -4.93 7.18
N GLU A 70 5.96 -4.28 6.27
CA GLU A 70 5.63 -2.86 6.36
C GLU A 70 4.13 -2.61 6.34
N PHE A 71 3.75 -1.51 7.01
CA PHE A 71 2.39 -0.98 7.08
C PHE A 71 2.41 0.53 6.92
N SER A 72 1.78 1.05 5.87
CA SER A 72 1.56 2.50 5.72
C SER A 72 0.24 2.86 6.40
N ILE A 73 0.31 3.64 7.48
CA ILE A 73 -0.80 3.89 8.40
C ILE A 73 -1.12 5.37 8.43
N LYS A 74 -2.37 5.69 8.06
CA LYS A 74 -2.91 7.04 8.18
C LYS A 74 -3.37 7.30 9.61
N LYS A 75 -3.01 8.47 10.14
CA LYS A 75 -3.46 8.96 11.45
C LYS A 75 -4.95 9.33 11.42
N CYS A 76 -5.80 8.57 12.11
CA CYS A 76 -7.25 8.77 12.07
C CYS A 76 -8.02 8.24 13.28
N GLY A 77 -7.40 8.14 14.46
CA GLY A 77 -8.06 7.69 15.68
C GLY A 77 -7.11 7.10 16.70
N CYS A 78 -7.62 6.66 17.83
CA CYS A 78 -6.89 6.31 19.03
C CYS A 78 -5.68 5.39 18.79
N VAL A 79 -5.89 4.25 18.10
CA VAL A 79 -4.82 3.30 17.80
C VAL A 79 -3.76 3.91 16.89
N THR A 80 -4.19 4.62 15.84
CA THR A 80 -3.28 5.25 14.88
C THR A 80 -2.59 6.48 15.48
N ASP A 81 -3.24 7.23 16.37
CA ASP A 81 -2.63 8.34 17.09
C ASP A 81 -1.49 7.84 17.97
N TRP A 82 -1.72 6.73 18.68
CA TRP A 82 -0.70 6.08 19.48
C TRP A 82 0.46 5.56 18.60
N LEU A 83 0.17 4.83 17.51
CA LEU A 83 1.19 4.35 16.56
C LEU A 83 2.03 5.51 16.01
N HIS A 84 1.42 6.65 15.69
CA HIS A 84 2.14 7.82 15.21
C HIS A 84 3.02 8.51 16.26
N ALA A 85 2.85 8.19 17.55
CA ALA A 85 3.63 8.72 18.66
C ALA A 85 4.79 7.80 19.11
N ILE A 86 4.82 6.56 18.64
CA ILE A 86 5.89 5.62 19.02
C ILE A 86 7.19 5.92 18.27
N GLU A 87 8.28 5.36 18.81
CA GLU A 87 9.63 5.46 18.25
C GLU A 87 10.14 4.07 17.83
N PRO A 88 11.13 4.00 16.91
CA PRO A 88 11.82 2.74 16.62
C PRO A 88 12.35 2.06 17.89
N GLY A 89 12.26 0.74 17.95
CA GLY A 89 12.60 -0.08 19.10
C GLY A 89 11.41 -0.43 20.00
N GLN A 90 10.27 0.25 19.85
CA GLN A 90 9.07 -0.10 20.63
C GLN A 90 8.38 -1.36 20.08
N GLN A 91 7.71 -2.07 20.97
CA GLN A 91 7.03 -3.32 20.66
C GLN A 91 5.52 -3.11 20.50
N VAL A 92 4.95 -3.81 19.54
CA VAL A 92 3.52 -3.98 19.32
C VAL A 92 3.22 -5.46 19.16
N THR A 93 1.95 -5.83 19.10
CA THR A 93 1.60 -7.18 18.69
C THR A 93 0.94 -7.17 17.32
N VAL A 94 1.23 -8.20 16.53
CA VAL A 94 0.62 -8.40 15.21
C VAL A 94 0.05 -9.80 15.11
N ARG A 95 -1.09 -9.93 14.44
CA ARG A 95 -1.69 -11.23 14.09
C ARG A 95 -2.26 -11.19 12.69
N GLY A 96 -2.14 -12.28 11.98
CA GLY A 96 -2.55 -12.41 10.58
C GLY A 96 -1.83 -13.58 9.90
N PRO A 97 -1.81 -13.62 8.55
CA PRO A 97 -2.47 -12.66 7.66
C PRO A 97 -3.99 -12.88 7.57
N TYR A 98 -4.74 -11.84 7.21
CA TYR A 98 -6.17 -11.89 6.98
C TYR A 98 -6.54 -11.45 5.56
N GLY A 99 -7.71 -11.87 5.09
CA GLY A 99 -8.20 -11.61 3.74
C GLY A 99 -7.69 -12.64 2.72
N ASN A 100 -8.27 -12.61 1.52
CA ASN A 100 -7.99 -13.59 0.48
C ASN A 100 -6.74 -13.26 -0.37
N GLY A 101 -6.26 -12.01 -0.30
CA GLY A 101 -5.22 -11.50 -1.22
C GLY A 101 -5.74 -11.31 -2.65
N PHE A 102 -4.90 -10.76 -3.51
CA PHE A 102 -5.19 -10.68 -4.94
C PHE A 102 -4.67 -11.94 -5.67
N PRO A 103 -5.37 -12.43 -6.69
CA PRO A 103 -5.04 -13.68 -7.39
C PRO A 103 -3.90 -13.47 -8.41
N VAL A 104 -2.75 -12.99 -7.95
CA VAL A 104 -1.61 -12.56 -8.80
C VAL A 104 -1.00 -13.69 -9.62
N GLU A 105 -1.01 -14.91 -9.11
CA GLU A 105 -0.41 -16.07 -9.79
C GLU A 105 -1.39 -16.79 -10.74
N THR A 106 -2.66 -16.45 -10.69
CA THR A 106 -3.72 -17.12 -11.44
C THR A 106 -4.46 -16.16 -12.36
N GLU A 107 -5.42 -15.41 -11.84
CA GLU A 107 -6.31 -14.59 -12.67
C GLU A 107 -5.63 -13.34 -13.26
N LEU A 108 -4.63 -12.80 -12.59
CA LEU A 108 -3.90 -11.61 -13.06
C LEU A 108 -2.72 -11.94 -13.96
N LYS A 109 -2.23 -13.18 -13.92
CA LYS A 109 -1.09 -13.61 -14.74
C LYS A 109 -1.39 -13.52 -16.23
N GLY A 110 -0.47 -12.93 -16.99
CA GLY A 110 -0.59 -12.71 -18.44
C GLY A 110 -1.52 -11.57 -18.83
N LYS A 111 -2.07 -10.81 -17.87
CA LYS A 111 -2.99 -9.71 -18.15
C LYS A 111 -2.28 -8.35 -18.18
N ASP A 112 -2.86 -7.44 -18.97
CA ASP A 112 -2.62 -6.02 -18.82
C ASP A 112 -3.40 -5.51 -17.59
N LEU A 113 -2.73 -4.78 -16.72
CA LEU A 113 -3.28 -4.36 -15.43
C LEU A 113 -3.49 -2.85 -15.38
N LEU A 114 -4.56 -2.43 -14.73
CA LEU A 114 -4.81 -1.04 -14.38
C LEU A 114 -5.06 -0.91 -12.87
N PHE A 115 -4.13 -0.27 -12.18
CA PHE A 115 -4.28 0.07 -10.77
C PHE A 115 -4.85 1.47 -10.63
N ILE A 116 -5.90 1.61 -9.83
CA ILE A 116 -6.53 2.90 -9.52
C ILE A 116 -6.51 3.10 -8.02
N ALA A 117 -5.74 4.09 -7.56
CA ALA A 117 -5.57 4.38 -6.15
C ALA A 117 -5.96 5.82 -5.78
N GLY A 118 -6.54 6.01 -4.59
CA GLY A 118 -6.82 7.32 -4.02
C GLY A 118 -6.35 7.44 -2.58
N GLY A 119 -5.46 8.41 -2.31
CA GLY A 119 -4.90 8.63 -0.98
C GLY A 119 -4.26 7.37 -0.41
N ILE A 120 -4.59 7.02 0.85
CA ILE A 120 -4.07 5.82 1.52
C ILE A 120 -4.51 4.50 0.87
N GLY A 121 -5.44 4.53 -0.09
CA GLY A 121 -5.80 3.35 -0.88
C GLY A 121 -4.65 2.79 -1.73
N LEU A 122 -3.55 3.52 -1.87
CA LEU A 122 -2.32 2.98 -2.45
C LEU A 122 -1.73 1.84 -1.58
N ALA A 123 -1.84 1.92 -0.26
CA ALA A 123 -1.23 0.98 0.68
C ALA A 123 -1.49 -0.51 0.36
N PRO A 124 -2.74 -1.00 0.20
CA PRO A 124 -2.98 -2.39 -0.18
C PRO A 124 -2.49 -2.70 -1.61
N LEU A 125 -2.56 -1.73 -2.52
CA LEU A 125 -2.13 -1.93 -3.91
C LEU A 125 -0.62 -1.93 -4.08
N ARG A 126 0.14 -1.21 -3.23
CA ARG A 126 1.61 -1.20 -3.24
C ARG A 126 2.19 -2.61 -3.15
N SER A 127 1.65 -3.44 -2.25
CA SER A 127 2.07 -4.83 -2.11
C SER A 127 1.89 -5.62 -3.42
N VAL A 128 0.78 -5.40 -4.12
CA VAL A 128 0.45 -6.07 -5.39
C VAL A 128 1.31 -5.52 -6.53
N ILE A 129 1.45 -4.20 -6.63
CA ILE A 129 2.28 -3.55 -7.65
C ILE A 129 3.71 -4.06 -7.55
N ASN A 130 4.31 -4.04 -6.35
CA ASN A 130 5.67 -4.49 -6.13
C ASN A 130 5.84 -6.00 -6.35
N TYR A 131 4.79 -6.81 -6.12
CA TYR A 131 4.80 -8.22 -6.53
C TYR A 131 4.83 -8.36 -8.06
N CYS A 132 3.99 -7.63 -8.78
CA CYS A 132 3.94 -7.66 -10.24
C CYS A 132 5.24 -7.11 -10.86
N ARG A 133 5.88 -6.13 -10.25
CA ARG A 133 7.20 -5.61 -10.64
C ARG A 133 8.30 -6.67 -10.48
N HIS A 134 8.32 -7.36 -9.35
CA HIS A 134 9.30 -8.42 -9.08
C HIS A 134 9.21 -9.58 -10.09
N TYR A 135 8.01 -9.93 -10.51
CA TYR A 135 7.73 -10.94 -11.54
C TYR A 135 7.24 -10.30 -12.84
N ARG A 136 7.93 -9.26 -13.29
CA ARG A 136 7.50 -8.38 -14.38
C ARG A 136 7.11 -9.11 -15.66
N GLU A 137 7.85 -10.15 -16.01
CA GLU A 137 7.64 -10.98 -17.21
C GLU A 137 6.33 -11.78 -17.17
N ASN A 138 5.71 -11.92 -16.00
CA ASN A 138 4.43 -12.63 -15.86
C ASN A 138 3.21 -11.76 -16.16
N TYR A 139 3.38 -10.47 -16.46
CA TYR A 139 2.29 -9.52 -16.67
C TYR A 139 2.49 -8.73 -17.95
N GLY A 140 1.38 -8.29 -18.56
CA GLY A 140 1.39 -7.35 -19.68
C GLY A 140 1.76 -5.93 -19.23
N THR A 141 1.20 -4.92 -19.86
CA THR A 141 1.39 -3.52 -19.44
C THR A 141 0.74 -3.27 -18.08
N ILE A 142 1.39 -2.44 -17.27
CA ILE A 142 0.88 -2.03 -15.96
C ILE A 142 0.68 -0.51 -15.99
N ASP A 143 -0.58 -0.09 -15.89
CA ASP A 143 -0.93 1.31 -15.73
C ASP A 143 -1.32 1.56 -14.26
N ILE A 144 -0.81 2.65 -13.69
CA ILE A 144 -1.09 3.06 -12.31
C ILE A 144 -1.63 4.48 -12.34
N VAL A 145 -2.90 4.67 -12.01
CA VAL A 145 -3.51 5.99 -11.83
C VAL A 145 -3.66 6.24 -10.33
N TYR A 146 -2.90 7.18 -9.82
CA TYR A 146 -2.88 7.49 -8.40
C TYR A 146 -3.08 8.96 -8.14
N GLY A 147 -3.90 9.30 -7.18
CA GLY A 147 -4.16 10.68 -6.80
C GLY A 147 -4.36 10.89 -5.32
N SER A 148 -4.08 12.11 -4.88
CA SER A 148 -4.26 12.58 -3.51
C SER A 148 -4.71 14.03 -3.48
N ARG A 149 -4.99 14.57 -2.29
CA ARG A 149 -5.46 15.96 -2.12
C ARG A 149 -4.43 16.99 -2.59
N SER A 150 -3.15 16.69 -2.36
CA SER A 150 -2.01 17.53 -2.69
C SER A 150 -0.79 16.67 -3.01
N LYS A 151 0.28 17.28 -3.53
CA LYS A 151 1.57 16.62 -3.73
C LYS A 151 2.12 16.04 -2.43
N ASP A 152 1.99 16.79 -1.33
CA ASP A 152 2.51 16.39 -0.01
C ASP A 152 1.70 15.25 0.63
N ASP A 153 0.51 14.96 0.09
CA ASP A 153 -0.36 13.85 0.50
C ASP A 153 -0.14 12.57 -0.35
N LEU A 154 0.76 12.58 -1.33
CA LEU A 154 1.10 11.40 -2.13
C LEU A 154 2.00 10.47 -1.32
N VAL A 155 1.44 9.33 -0.91
CA VAL A 155 2.16 8.28 -0.17
C VAL A 155 3.16 7.60 -1.11
N ASP A 156 4.33 7.19 -0.61
CA ASP A 156 5.39 6.52 -1.36
C ASP A 156 5.87 7.32 -2.61
N TYR A 157 5.73 8.65 -2.60
CA TYR A 157 6.00 9.50 -3.77
C TYR A 157 7.41 9.29 -4.34
N GLN A 158 8.41 9.13 -3.48
CA GLN A 158 9.78 8.91 -3.90
C GLN A 158 9.95 7.53 -4.57
N GLU A 159 9.37 6.46 -4.02
CA GLU A 159 9.39 5.13 -4.64
C GLU A 159 8.72 5.16 -6.01
N ILE A 160 7.58 5.85 -6.12
CA ILE A 160 6.85 5.98 -7.38
C ILE A 160 7.71 6.68 -8.44
N THR A 161 8.33 7.80 -8.12
CA THR A 161 9.08 8.62 -9.08
C THR A 161 10.45 8.06 -9.41
N ASP A 162 11.12 7.46 -8.44
CA ASP A 162 12.49 6.98 -8.59
C ASP A 162 12.56 5.53 -9.12
N GLU A 163 11.53 4.74 -8.89
CA GLU A 163 11.49 3.34 -9.29
C GLU A 163 10.41 3.06 -10.33
N TRP A 164 9.12 3.21 -9.97
CA TRP A 164 8.02 2.76 -10.81
C TRP A 164 7.95 3.48 -12.15
N CYS A 165 8.16 4.80 -12.15
CA CYS A 165 8.17 5.61 -13.38
C CYS A 165 9.33 5.31 -14.34
N ARG A 166 10.36 4.58 -13.88
CA ARG A 166 11.56 4.27 -14.68
C ARG A 166 11.57 2.85 -15.20
N GLU A 167 10.59 2.04 -14.83
CA GLU A 167 10.54 0.62 -15.18
C GLU A 167 9.76 0.42 -16.49
N ASP A 168 10.35 -0.36 -17.41
CA ASP A 168 9.75 -0.64 -18.71
C ASP A 168 8.41 -1.39 -18.58
N GLY A 169 7.41 -0.91 -19.31
CA GLY A 169 6.06 -1.49 -19.33
C GLY A 169 5.22 -1.10 -18.12
N ILE A 170 5.67 -0.13 -17.30
CA ILE A 170 4.89 0.49 -16.25
C ILE A 170 4.66 1.97 -16.60
N ASN A 171 3.40 2.37 -16.64
CA ASN A 171 3.01 3.76 -16.85
C ASN A 171 2.35 4.29 -15.58
N VAL A 172 2.85 5.40 -15.07
CA VAL A 172 2.33 6.02 -13.85
C VAL A 172 1.71 7.37 -14.19
N TYR A 173 0.49 7.58 -13.73
CA TYR A 173 -0.32 8.78 -13.94
C TYR A 173 -0.69 9.34 -12.57
N LEU A 174 -0.03 10.41 -12.15
CA LEU A 174 -0.26 11.06 -10.87
C LEU A 174 -1.19 12.26 -11.03
N THR A 175 -2.07 12.47 -10.06
CA THR A 175 -2.98 13.63 -10.00
C THR A 175 -3.12 14.16 -8.57
N ILE A 176 -3.37 15.45 -8.46
CA ILE A 176 -3.76 16.08 -7.19
C ILE A 176 -5.09 16.81 -7.35
N ASP A 177 -5.85 16.93 -6.26
CA ASP A 177 -7.22 17.49 -6.32
C ASP A 177 -7.25 18.97 -6.70
N ARG A 178 -6.19 19.73 -6.40
CA ARG A 178 -6.11 21.19 -6.59
C ARG A 178 -4.71 21.62 -7.02
N GLU A 179 -4.62 22.69 -7.78
CA GLU A 179 -3.36 23.32 -8.15
C GLU A 179 -2.49 23.61 -6.91
N GLN A 180 -1.21 23.32 -7.03
CA GLN A 180 -0.20 23.52 -6.01
C GLN A 180 1.10 23.99 -6.67
N GLU A 181 1.78 24.95 -6.05
CA GLU A 181 3.10 25.41 -6.51
C GLU A 181 4.11 24.26 -6.53
N GLY A 182 4.85 24.13 -7.63
CA GLY A 182 5.82 23.03 -7.83
C GLY A 182 5.18 21.69 -8.19
N TRP A 183 3.95 21.69 -8.67
CA TRP A 183 3.29 20.54 -9.28
C TRP A 183 3.05 20.79 -10.78
N ASP A 184 3.68 19.97 -11.63
CA ASP A 184 3.58 20.06 -13.10
C ASP A 184 2.73 18.91 -13.69
N GLY A 185 2.18 18.02 -12.82
CA GLY A 185 1.33 16.91 -13.21
C GLY A 185 -0.14 17.29 -13.40
N HIS A 186 -0.98 16.29 -13.61
CA HIS A 186 -2.42 16.49 -13.78
C HIS A 186 -3.08 17.02 -12.49
N VAL A 187 -4.10 17.87 -12.64
CA VAL A 187 -4.91 18.43 -11.55
C VAL A 187 -6.36 18.01 -11.76
N GLY A 188 -6.91 17.28 -10.82
CA GLY A 188 -8.28 16.77 -10.84
C GLY A 188 -8.44 15.50 -10.02
N PHE A 189 -9.70 15.10 -9.81
CA PHE A 189 -10.00 13.85 -9.08
C PHE A 189 -9.68 12.62 -9.92
N VAL A 190 -9.19 11.57 -9.25
CA VAL A 190 -8.81 10.29 -9.88
C VAL A 190 -9.87 9.76 -10.86
N PRO A 191 -11.19 9.72 -10.55
CA PRO A 191 -12.18 9.22 -11.50
C PRO A 191 -12.28 10.02 -12.79
N ASN A 192 -12.07 11.34 -12.73
CA ASN A 192 -12.07 12.19 -13.92
C ASN A 192 -10.83 11.94 -14.76
N TYR A 193 -9.67 11.85 -14.11
CA TYR A 193 -8.42 11.55 -14.79
C TYR A 193 -8.44 10.18 -15.50
N VAL A 194 -9.02 9.16 -14.86
CA VAL A 194 -9.22 7.86 -15.52
C VAL A 194 -10.09 7.98 -16.77
N LYS A 195 -11.16 8.79 -16.74
CA LYS A 195 -12.01 9.05 -17.93
C LYS A 195 -11.25 9.77 -19.04
N GLU A 196 -10.41 10.73 -18.69
CA GLU A 196 -9.58 11.50 -19.65
C GLU A 196 -8.52 10.61 -20.29
N LEU A 197 -7.86 9.75 -19.50
CA LEU A 197 -6.88 8.77 -20.00
C LEU A 197 -7.52 7.72 -20.92
N ASN A 198 -8.82 7.45 -20.74
CA ASN A 198 -9.58 6.49 -21.52
C ASN A 198 -8.85 5.14 -21.73
N PRO A 199 -8.46 4.46 -20.62
CA PRO A 199 -7.66 3.24 -20.70
C PRO A 199 -8.40 2.14 -21.49
N ASP A 200 -7.62 1.22 -22.08
CA ASP A 200 -8.18 0.07 -22.77
C ASP A 200 -9.08 -0.75 -21.84
N VAL A 201 -10.32 -0.95 -22.26
CA VAL A 201 -11.36 -1.70 -21.53
C VAL A 201 -11.03 -3.19 -21.34
N SER A 202 -10.05 -3.72 -22.05
CA SER A 202 -9.58 -5.10 -21.88
C SER A 202 -8.68 -5.29 -20.65
N LYS A 203 -8.17 -4.20 -20.06
CA LYS A 203 -7.30 -4.28 -18.88
C LYS A 203 -8.06 -4.80 -17.65
N THR A 204 -7.38 -5.61 -16.87
CA THR A 204 -7.89 -6.02 -15.56
C THR A 204 -7.66 -4.91 -14.55
N VAL A 205 -8.74 -4.45 -13.91
CA VAL A 205 -8.71 -3.30 -13.00
C VAL A 205 -8.62 -3.74 -11.54
N LEU A 206 -7.65 -3.17 -10.82
CA LEU A 206 -7.52 -3.30 -9.37
C LEU A 206 -7.67 -1.90 -8.75
N MET A 207 -8.65 -1.73 -7.87
CA MET A 207 -8.97 -0.40 -7.34
C MET A 207 -9.07 -0.42 -5.82
N CYS A 208 -8.48 0.61 -5.18
CA CYS A 208 -8.66 0.87 -3.76
C CYS A 208 -8.58 2.37 -3.46
N GLY A 209 -9.46 2.85 -2.58
CA GLY A 209 -9.47 4.24 -2.17
C GLY A 209 -10.66 4.60 -1.29
N LEU A 210 -10.73 5.84 -0.88
CA LEU A 210 -11.87 6.38 -0.15
C LEU A 210 -13.12 6.39 -1.02
N SER A 211 -14.30 6.41 -0.40
CA SER A 211 -15.62 6.26 -1.05
C SER A 211 -15.88 7.19 -2.25
N LEU A 212 -15.17 8.31 -2.36
CA LEU A 212 -15.25 9.22 -3.52
C LEU A 212 -14.76 8.60 -4.83
N ILE A 213 -13.91 7.58 -4.78
CA ILE A 213 -13.48 6.84 -5.97
C ILE A 213 -14.61 5.94 -6.47
N HIS A 214 -15.46 5.45 -5.58
CA HIS A 214 -16.56 4.54 -5.88
C HIS A 214 -17.84 5.24 -6.39
N ILE A 215 -17.91 6.56 -6.25
CA ILE A 215 -19.03 7.37 -6.71
C ILE A 215 -18.84 7.82 -8.15
#